data_a55d5ed778512dec1cf8ea7f64927e5d
#
_entry.id   a55d5ed778512dec1cf8ea7f64927e5d
#
_cell.length_a   1.000
_cell.length_b   1.000
_cell.length_c   1.000
_cell.angle_alpha   90.00
_cell.angle_beta   90.00
_cell.angle_gamma   90.00
#
_symmetry.space_group_name_H-M   'P 1'
#
loop_
_entity.id
_entity.type
_entity.pdbx_description
1 polymer ?
#
loop_
_entity_poly.entity_id
_entity_poly.type
_entity_poly.pdbx_seq_one_letter_code
_entity_poly.pdbx_strand_id
1 'polypeptide(L)'
;YKELYERGLTIRKCADILNISIVTSFFWRHRFLYNLKQVNYIEKLYDYVELTRVVLLENFKGDRNSKNKEKGKISIVNAMNKSIDIIPIIAARNHLGFRELKENIASRIDKKAVAVAFLDGRLKAFSNKHNTINKINIRKMDITPIDAIYSGKIKIWLKKFRGVATKYIDHYLSWRANEYKNNIEYNYKLNKDQKLKLNINLDIKITTYISWNNIKGKVLPV
;
A
#
# COMPACT_ATOMS: atom_id res chain seq x y z
N TYR A 1 -9.42 -17.87 10.55
CA TYR A 1 -9.20 -17.15 9.28
C TYR A 1 -8.01 -16.18 9.37
N LYS A 2 -7.89 -15.43 10.48
CA LYS A 2 -6.79 -14.47 10.72
C LYS A 2 -5.42 -15.11 10.48
N GLU A 3 -5.13 -16.21 11.14
CA GLU A 3 -3.86 -16.93 11.02
C GLU A 3 -3.54 -17.37 9.58
N LEU A 4 -4.52 -17.89 8.86
CA LEU A 4 -4.34 -18.31 7.46
C LEU A 4 -4.10 -17.12 6.53
N TYR A 5 -4.73 -15.99 6.82
CA TYR A 5 -4.52 -14.73 6.13
C TYR A 5 -3.09 -14.21 6.36
N GLU A 6 -2.61 -14.22 7.59
CA GLU A 6 -1.26 -13.78 7.97
C GLU A 6 -0.17 -14.63 7.31
N ARG A 7 -0.43 -15.92 7.08
CA ARG A 7 0.43 -16.80 6.27
C ARG A 7 0.40 -16.49 4.76
N GLY A 8 -0.35 -15.50 4.32
CA GLY A 8 -0.43 -15.10 2.91
C GLY A 8 -1.20 -16.08 2.02
N LEU A 9 -2.06 -16.95 2.59
CA LEU A 9 -2.84 -17.90 1.83
C LEU A 9 -3.90 -17.21 0.96
N THR A 10 -4.21 -17.81 -0.19
CA THR A 10 -5.26 -17.31 -1.08
C THR A 10 -6.65 -17.51 -0.48
N ILE A 11 -7.64 -16.75 -0.97
CA ILE A 11 -9.04 -16.86 -0.53
C ILE A 11 -9.56 -18.31 -0.69
N ARG A 12 -9.21 -18.99 -1.80
CA ARG A 12 -9.63 -20.37 -2.04
C ARG A 12 -9.02 -21.34 -1.03
N LYS A 13 -7.71 -21.26 -0.80
CA LYS A 13 -7.04 -22.10 0.21
C LYS A 13 -7.60 -21.86 1.62
N CYS A 14 -7.92 -20.63 1.97
CA CYS A 14 -8.56 -20.35 3.25
C CYS A 14 -9.98 -20.96 3.33
N ALA A 15 -10.74 -20.90 2.24
CA ALA A 15 -12.06 -21.52 2.17
C ALA A 15 -11.99 -23.04 2.36
N ASP A 16 -11.08 -23.68 1.64
CA ASP A 16 -10.86 -25.14 1.69
C ASP A 16 -10.45 -25.60 3.10
N ILE A 17 -9.46 -24.94 3.73
CA ILE A 17 -8.96 -25.33 5.06
C ILE A 17 -10.03 -25.15 6.14
N LEU A 18 -10.87 -24.10 6.03
CA LEU A 18 -11.90 -23.78 7.02
C LEU A 18 -13.26 -24.41 6.71
N ASN A 19 -13.37 -25.14 5.62
CA ASN A 19 -14.62 -25.72 5.13
C ASN A 19 -15.76 -24.70 5.05
N ILE A 20 -15.47 -23.51 4.50
CA ILE A 20 -16.43 -22.42 4.28
C ILE A 20 -16.56 -22.09 2.79
N SER A 21 -17.63 -21.41 2.41
CA SER A 21 -17.79 -20.97 1.03
C SER A 21 -16.70 -19.97 0.62
N ILE A 22 -16.32 -19.98 -0.67
CA ILE A 22 -15.38 -18.98 -1.24
C ILE A 22 -15.90 -17.55 -1.03
N VAL A 23 -17.21 -17.35 -1.09
CA VAL A 23 -17.85 -16.05 -0.85
C VAL A 23 -17.65 -15.61 0.59
N THR A 24 -17.86 -16.51 1.55
CA THR A 24 -17.62 -16.24 2.98
C THR A 24 -16.14 -15.90 3.22
N SER A 25 -15.23 -16.68 2.65
CA SER A 25 -13.79 -16.45 2.72
C SER A 25 -13.40 -15.08 2.13
N PHE A 26 -14.02 -14.70 1.00
CA PHE A 26 -13.82 -13.39 0.38
C PHE A 26 -14.27 -12.24 1.29
N PHE A 27 -15.44 -12.34 1.91
CA PHE A 27 -15.94 -11.34 2.85
C PHE A 27 -15.01 -11.17 4.06
N TRP A 28 -14.57 -12.27 4.67
CA TRP A 28 -13.63 -12.21 5.78
C TRP A 28 -12.31 -11.57 5.38
N ARG A 29 -11.74 -11.96 4.21
CA ARG A 29 -10.51 -11.35 3.70
C ARG A 29 -10.62 -9.83 3.64
N HIS A 30 -11.68 -9.33 3.02
CA HIS A 30 -11.83 -7.90 2.82
C HIS A 30 -12.15 -7.13 4.10
N ARG A 31 -12.83 -7.75 5.07
CA ARG A 31 -13.01 -7.17 6.42
C ARG A 31 -11.68 -7.03 7.15
N PHE A 32 -10.84 -8.07 7.14
CA PHE A 32 -9.51 -7.99 7.74
C PHE A 32 -8.64 -6.94 7.08
N LEU A 33 -8.62 -6.89 5.76
CA LEU A 33 -7.83 -5.92 5.01
C LEU A 33 -8.30 -4.47 5.26
N TYR A 34 -9.61 -4.26 5.33
CA TYR A 34 -10.18 -2.96 5.66
C TYR A 34 -9.72 -2.49 7.06
N ASN A 35 -9.88 -3.34 8.06
CA ASN A 35 -9.46 -3.03 9.42
C ASN A 35 -7.95 -2.81 9.52
N LEU A 36 -7.14 -3.64 8.86
CA LEU A 36 -5.70 -3.49 8.81
C LEU A 36 -5.30 -2.12 8.25
N LYS A 37 -5.99 -1.67 7.21
CA LYS A 37 -5.77 -0.34 6.62
C LYS A 37 -6.10 0.78 7.61
N GLN A 38 -7.16 0.63 8.43
CA GLN A 38 -7.53 1.63 9.43
C GLN A 38 -6.52 1.69 10.57
N VAL A 39 -6.13 0.53 11.11
CA VAL A 39 -5.20 0.44 12.24
C VAL A 39 -3.80 0.96 11.85
N ASN A 40 -3.35 0.69 10.64
CA ASN A 40 -2.05 1.12 10.14
C ASN A 40 -2.13 2.42 9.32
N TYR A 41 -3.15 3.23 9.55
CA TYR A 41 -3.29 4.50 8.85
C TYR A 41 -2.23 5.49 9.31
N ILE A 42 -1.40 5.93 8.37
CA ILE A 42 -0.40 6.97 8.59
C ILE A 42 -0.90 8.22 7.86
N GLU A 43 -1.08 9.31 8.58
CA GLU A 43 -1.56 10.55 7.98
C GLU A 43 -0.49 11.18 7.09
N LYS A 44 0.71 11.37 7.62
CA LYS A 44 1.85 11.99 6.92
C LYS A 44 3.15 11.30 7.26
N LEU A 45 4.10 11.39 6.35
CA LEU A 45 5.49 11.00 6.59
C LEU A 45 6.34 12.23 6.88
N TYR A 46 7.31 12.06 7.76
CA TYR A 46 8.21 13.09 8.28
C TYR A 46 9.66 12.78 7.91
N ASP A 47 10.54 13.72 8.13
CA ASP A 47 12.00 13.66 7.98
C ASP A 47 12.46 13.41 6.54
N TYR A 48 12.78 12.21 6.19
CA TYR A 48 13.18 11.80 4.85
C TYR A 48 12.11 10.93 4.22
N VAL A 49 11.63 11.29 3.04
CA VAL A 49 10.58 10.56 2.33
C VAL A 49 11.02 10.25 0.91
N GLU A 50 11.20 8.96 0.61
CA GLU A 50 11.45 8.48 -0.74
C GLU A 50 10.13 8.19 -1.46
N LEU A 51 10.05 8.64 -2.70
CA LEU A 51 8.89 8.44 -3.58
C LEU A 51 9.28 7.50 -4.73
N THR A 52 8.54 6.42 -4.86
CA THR A 52 8.69 5.48 -5.99
C THR A 52 7.36 5.24 -6.66
N ARG A 53 7.40 4.92 -7.96
CA ARG A 53 6.20 4.66 -8.76
C ARG A 53 6.14 3.22 -9.23
N VAL A 54 4.97 2.61 -9.05
CA VAL A 54 4.62 1.32 -9.63
C VAL A 54 3.40 1.49 -10.52
N VAL A 55 3.46 0.97 -11.76
CA VAL A 55 2.33 1.03 -12.69
C VAL A 55 1.72 -0.37 -12.80
N LEU A 56 0.40 -0.45 -12.57
CA LEU A 56 -0.40 -1.67 -12.74
C LEU A 56 -1.45 -1.45 -13.83
N LEU A 57 -1.90 -2.55 -14.45
CA LEU A 57 -3.07 -2.53 -15.32
C LEU A 57 -4.34 -2.66 -14.47
N GLU A 58 -5.40 -1.96 -14.89
CA GLU A 58 -6.71 -2.11 -14.26
C GLU A 58 -7.22 -3.54 -14.36
N ASN A 59 -7.89 -3.97 -13.32
CA ASN A 59 -8.55 -5.26 -13.25
C ASN A 59 -9.98 -5.08 -12.73
N PHE A 60 -10.94 -5.32 -13.61
CA PHE A 60 -12.37 -5.21 -13.31
C PHE A 60 -12.99 -6.51 -12.82
N LYS A 61 -12.20 -7.42 -12.24
CA LYS A 61 -12.68 -8.71 -11.78
C LYS A 61 -13.86 -8.56 -10.81
N GLY A 62 -14.93 -9.31 -11.10
CA GLY A 62 -16.18 -9.24 -10.34
C GLY A 62 -17.11 -8.08 -10.71
N ASP A 63 -16.80 -7.33 -11.76
CA ASP A 63 -17.71 -6.36 -12.36
C ASP A 63 -18.43 -7.01 -13.57
N ARG A 64 -19.77 -7.11 -13.49
CA ARG A 64 -20.58 -7.71 -14.54
C ARG A 64 -20.59 -6.88 -15.84
N ASN A 65 -20.38 -5.56 -15.72
CA ASN A 65 -20.39 -4.62 -16.83
C ASN A 65 -18.98 -4.36 -17.41
N SER A 66 -18.01 -5.21 -17.05
CA SER A 66 -16.60 -4.97 -17.41
C SER A 66 -16.24 -5.32 -18.85
N LYS A 67 -17.10 -6.03 -19.59
CA LYS A 67 -16.78 -6.52 -20.95
C LYS A 67 -16.42 -5.40 -21.93
N ASN A 68 -17.00 -4.23 -21.75
CA ASN A 68 -16.84 -3.07 -22.66
C ASN A 68 -15.92 -1.98 -22.06
N LYS A 69 -15.26 -2.24 -20.92
CA LYS A 69 -14.38 -1.25 -20.29
C LYS A 69 -12.94 -1.43 -20.74
N GLU A 70 -12.36 -0.39 -21.29
CA GLU A 70 -10.93 -0.36 -21.56
C GLU A 70 -10.14 -0.36 -20.25
N LYS A 71 -9.10 -1.22 -20.22
CA LYS A 71 -8.21 -1.32 -19.08
C LYS A 71 -7.18 -0.20 -19.10
N GLY A 72 -7.36 0.75 -18.22
CA GLY A 72 -6.37 1.80 -18.01
C GLY A 72 -5.14 1.33 -17.22
N LYS A 73 -4.16 2.21 -17.13
CA LYS A 73 -2.98 2.05 -16.27
C LYS A 73 -3.21 2.79 -14.96
N ILE A 74 -2.91 2.15 -13.83
CA ILE A 74 -2.99 2.77 -12.51
C ILE A 74 -1.58 3.06 -12.04
N SER A 75 -1.32 4.32 -11.72
CA SER A 75 -0.08 4.76 -11.09
C SER A 75 -0.24 4.72 -9.57
N ILE A 76 0.55 3.89 -8.93
CA ILE A 76 0.68 3.81 -7.49
C ILE A 76 1.99 4.49 -7.13
N VAL A 77 1.94 5.47 -6.24
CA VAL A 77 3.12 6.08 -5.66
C VAL A 77 3.26 5.57 -4.23
N ASN A 78 4.39 4.97 -3.94
CA ASN A 78 4.75 4.60 -2.58
C ASN A 78 5.59 5.74 -2.01
N ALA A 79 5.20 6.22 -0.85
CA ALA A 79 6.00 7.12 -0.04
C ALA A 79 6.54 6.32 1.16
N MET A 80 7.85 6.30 1.36
CA MET A 80 8.52 5.55 2.43
C MET A 80 9.51 6.47 3.16
N ASN A 81 9.51 6.41 4.50
CA ASN A 81 10.51 7.08 5.32
C ASN A 81 11.63 6.12 5.80
N LYS A 82 12.64 6.65 6.48
CA LYS A 82 13.74 5.83 7.04
C LYS A 82 13.29 4.87 8.14
N SER A 83 12.18 5.15 8.81
CA SER A 83 11.56 4.27 9.81
C SER A 83 10.71 3.15 9.19
N ILE A 84 10.75 3.01 7.85
CA ILE A 84 10.00 2.01 7.08
C ILE A 84 8.48 2.16 7.24
N ASP A 85 8.02 3.36 7.53
CA ASP A 85 6.62 3.70 7.37
C ASP A 85 6.33 3.91 5.90
N ILE A 86 5.30 3.22 5.39
CA ILE A 86 4.98 3.18 3.97
C ILE A 86 3.54 3.62 3.77
N ILE A 87 3.35 4.62 2.92
CA ILE A 87 2.04 5.05 2.45
C ILE A 87 1.92 4.72 0.96
N PRO A 88 1.23 3.64 0.58
CA PRO A 88 0.89 3.39 -0.81
C PRO A 88 -0.30 4.26 -1.21
N ILE A 89 -0.13 5.04 -2.27
CA ILE A 89 -1.12 5.99 -2.76
C ILE A 89 -1.49 5.64 -4.19
N ILE A 90 -2.77 5.43 -4.46
CA ILE A 90 -3.29 5.35 -5.83
C ILE A 90 -3.34 6.79 -6.36
N ALA A 91 -2.34 7.17 -7.12
CA ALA A 91 -2.10 8.56 -7.47
C ALA A 91 -2.86 9.00 -8.74
N ALA A 92 -2.97 8.13 -9.74
CA ALA A 92 -3.63 8.48 -11.00
C ALA A 92 -4.07 7.25 -11.80
N ARG A 93 -5.04 7.47 -12.68
CA ARG A 93 -5.43 6.56 -13.75
C ARG A 93 -4.88 7.10 -15.08
N ASN A 94 -4.28 6.23 -15.88
CA ASN A 94 -3.64 6.48 -17.17
C ASN A 94 -2.46 7.45 -17.10
N HIS A 95 -2.67 8.71 -16.85
CA HIS A 95 -1.62 9.72 -16.80
C HIS A 95 -1.35 10.17 -15.36
N LEU A 96 -0.07 10.23 -15.00
CA LEU A 96 0.39 10.80 -13.73
C LEU A 96 1.05 12.15 -14.04
N GLY A 97 0.33 13.24 -13.87
CA GLY A 97 0.82 14.60 -14.03
C GLY A 97 1.16 15.26 -12.70
N PHE A 98 1.60 16.51 -12.76
CA PHE A 98 1.95 17.28 -11.57
C PHE A 98 0.72 17.60 -10.70
N ARG A 99 -0.45 17.74 -11.33
CA ARG A 99 -1.72 18.00 -10.64
C ARG A 99 -2.08 16.83 -9.72
N GLU A 100 -2.06 15.59 -10.23
CA GLU A 100 -2.37 14.39 -9.46
C GLU A 100 -1.36 14.17 -8.32
N LEU A 101 -0.08 14.50 -8.56
CA LEU A 101 0.94 14.45 -7.52
C LEU A 101 0.67 15.46 -6.41
N LYS A 102 0.27 16.71 -6.77
CA LYS A 102 -0.06 17.74 -5.80
C LYS A 102 -1.31 17.38 -4.98
N GLU A 103 -2.36 16.90 -5.63
CA GLU A 103 -3.63 16.59 -4.98
C GLU A 103 -3.53 15.36 -4.07
N ASN A 104 -2.83 14.31 -4.50
CA ASN A 104 -2.85 13.01 -3.82
C ASN A 104 -1.63 12.76 -2.93
N ILE A 105 -0.49 13.38 -3.20
CA ILE A 105 0.78 13.07 -2.53
C ILE A 105 1.26 14.18 -1.61
N ALA A 106 1.09 15.47 -2.00
CA ALA A 106 1.60 16.58 -1.21
C ALA A 106 1.03 16.60 0.22
N SER A 107 -0.24 16.23 0.39
CA SER A 107 -0.89 16.16 1.71
C SER A 107 -0.35 15.05 2.61
N ARG A 108 0.36 14.07 2.03
CA ARG A 108 0.87 12.88 2.73
C ARG A 108 2.33 13.04 3.17
N ILE A 109 2.97 14.15 2.81
CA ILE A 109 4.35 14.49 3.16
C ILE A 109 4.33 15.74 4.02
N ASP A 110 5.03 15.70 5.14
CA ASP A 110 5.18 16.91 5.97
C ASP A 110 5.96 17.99 5.22
N LYS A 111 5.61 19.25 5.47
CA LYS A 111 6.27 20.38 4.80
C LYS A 111 7.77 20.47 5.09
N LYS A 112 8.21 20.00 6.26
CA LYS A 112 9.62 19.98 6.66
C LYS A 112 10.35 18.71 6.19
N ALA A 113 9.61 17.71 5.69
CA ALA A 113 10.22 16.46 5.22
C ALA A 113 10.97 16.68 3.91
N VAL A 114 12.12 16.03 3.78
CA VAL A 114 12.90 15.98 2.54
C VAL A 114 12.29 14.95 1.62
N ALA A 115 11.71 15.38 0.51
CA ALA A 115 11.19 14.48 -0.50
C ALA A 115 12.26 14.13 -1.55
N VAL A 116 12.41 12.86 -1.88
CA VAL A 116 13.40 12.38 -2.87
C VAL A 116 12.76 11.33 -3.78
N ALA A 117 13.20 11.29 -5.03
CA ALA A 117 12.86 10.23 -5.97
C ALA A 117 14.05 9.93 -6.88
N PHE A 118 14.31 8.63 -7.13
CA PHE A 118 15.51 8.23 -7.90
C PHE A 118 15.20 7.87 -9.36
N LEU A 119 14.09 7.19 -9.62
CA LEU A 119 13.86 6.54 -10.91
C LEU A 119 12.89 7.26 -11.83
N ASP A 120 11.84 7.88 -11.28
CA ASP A 120 10.79 8.53 -12.07
C ASP A 120 11.03 10.04 -12.18
N GLY A 121 11.16 10.56 -13.42
CA GLY A 121 11.44 11.97 -13.67
C GLY A 121 10.35 12.92 -13.16
N ARG A 122 9.08 12.50 -13.16
CA ARG A 122 7.96 13.32 -12.65
C ARG A 122 8.00 13.41 -11.13
N LEU A 123 8.30 12.29 -10.46
CA LEU A 123 8.49 12.28 -9.01
C LEU A 123 9.72 13.08 -8.60
N LYS A 124 10.83 13.03 -9.38
CA LYS A 124 12.00 13.90 -9.16
C LYS A 124 11.63 15.37 -9.23
N ALA A 125 10.91 15.77 -10.29
CA ALA A 125 10.48 17.16 -10.45
C ALA A 125 9.55 17.61 -9.32
N PHE A 126 8.62 16.76 -8.89
CA PHE A 126 7.75 17.00 -7.74
C PHE A 126 8.54 17.16 -6.44
N SER A 127 9.47 16.24 -6.15
CA SER A 127 10.31 16.26 -4.95
C SER A 127 11.17 17.50 -4.91
N ASN A 128 11.81 17.87 -6.02
CA ASN A 128 12.62 19.08 -6.11
C ASN A 128 11.77 20.33 -5.85
N LYS A 129 10.57 20.41 -6.42
CA LYS A 129 9.66 21.53 -6.18
C LYS A 129 9.19 21.59 -4.73
N HIS A 130 8.86 20.45 -4.11
CA HIS A 130 8.53 20.37 -2.69
C HIS A 130 9.66 20.94 -1.83
N ASN A 131 10.88 20.46 -2.04
CA ASN A 131 12.05 20.87 -1.26
C ASN A 131 12.40 22.36 -1.48
N THR A 132 12.28 22.87 -2.71
CA THR A 132 12.51 24.28 -3.01
C THR A 132 11.49 25.19 -2.33
N ILE A 133 10.20 24.86 -2.41
CA ILE A 133 9.12 25.66 -1.77
C ILE A 133 9.34 25.71 -0.25
N ASN A 134 9.75 24.59 0.35
CA ASN A 134 9.95 24.48 1.79
C ASN A 134 11.38 24.87 2.24
N LYS A 135 12.22 25.39 1.35
CA LYS A 135 13.61 25.84 1.61
C LYS A 135 14.49 24.75 2.23
N ILE A 136 14.29 23.48 1.83
CA ILE A 136 15.04 22.32 2.35
C ILE A 136 16.38 22.19 1.64
N ASN A 137 17.47 22.16 2.39
CA ASN A 137 18.81 21.97 1.84
C ASN A 137 19.19 20.50 1.75
N ILE A 138 19.06 19.92 0.55
CA ILE A 138 19.33 18.50 0.29
C ILE A 138 20.84 18.17 0.26
N ARG A 139 21.71 19.16 -0.04
CA ARG A 139 23.15 18.93 -0.27
C ARG A 139 23.91 18.39 0.92
N LYS A 140 23.35 18.50 2.12
CA LYS A 140 23.97 18.05 3.38
C LYS A 140 23.42 16.71 3.87
N MET A 141 22.54 16.06 3.11
CA MET A 141 21.87 14.83 3.56
C MET A 141 22.43 13.59 2.89
N ASP A 142 22.62 12.55 3.67
CA ASP A 142 22.90 11.21 3.16
C ASP A 142 21.64 10.64 2.51
N ILE A 143 21.62 10.64 1.16
CA ILE A 143 20.49 10.24 0.34
C ILE A 143 20.75 8.83 -0.18
N THR A 144 20.35 7.82 0.60
CA THR A 144 20.42 6.43 0.20
C THR A 144 19.04 5.90 -0.20
N PRO A 145 18.92 5.14 -1.32
CA PRO A 145 17.66 4.50 -1.70
C PRO A 145 17.21 3.49 -0.65
N ILE A 146 15.97 3.61 -0.17
CA ILE A 146 15.37 2.69 0.81
C ILE A 146 14.22 1.86 0.25
N ASP A 147 13.51 2.36 -0.77
CA ASP A 147 12.27 1.76 -1.28
C ASP A 147 12.47 0.80 -2.48
N ALA A 148 13.65 0.71 -3.07
CA ALA A 148 13.86 -0.08 -4.28
C ALA A 148 13.42 -1.55 -4.14
N ILE A 149 13.65 -2.17 -2.98
CA ILE A 149 13.30 -3.57 -2.71
C ILE A 149 11.78 -3.74 -2.54
N TYR A 150 11.12 -2.84 -1.84
CA TYR A 150 9.68 -2.90 -1.60
C TYR A 150 8.89 -2.72 -2.90
N SER A 151 9.13 -1.63 -3.61
CA SER A 151 8.43 -1.29 -4.84
C SER A 151 8.70 -2.27 -5.97
N GLY A 152 9.93 -2.76 -6.10
CA GLY A 152 10.29 -3.77 -7.10
C GLY A 152 9.54 -5.09 -6.94
N LYS A 153 9.19 -5.47 -5.73
CA LYS A 153 8.50 -6.74 -5.42
C LYS A 153 6.98 -6.66 -5.41
N ILE A 154 6.35 -5.48 -5.47
CA ILE A 154 4.89 -5.33 -5.41
C ILE A 154 4.17 -6.13 -6.48
N LYS A 155 4.61 -6.05 -7.74
CA LYS A 155 3.98 -6.77 -8.85
C LYS A 155 4.05 -8.29 -8.66
N ILE A 156 5.19 -8.80 -8.22
CA ILE A 156 5.40 -10.23 -7.97
C ILE A 156 4.52 -10.68 -6.80
N TRP A 157 4.45 -9.89 -5.74
CA TRP A 157 3.62 -10.17 -4.59
C TRP A 157 2.11 -10.21 -4.95
N LEU A 158 1.63 -9.25 -5.74
CA LEU A 158 0.23 -9.21 -6.19
C LEU A 158 -0.15 -10.40 -7.10
N LYS A 159 0.80 -10.96 -7.86
CA LYS A 159 0.55 -12.16 -8.71
C LYS A 159 0.09 -13.38 -7.90
N LYS A 160 0.49 -13.50 -6.62
CA LYS A 160 0.05 -14.60 -5.72
C LYS A 160 -1.48 -14.72 -5.63
N PHE A 161 -2.20 -13.60 -5.77
CA PHE A 161 -3.65 -13.54 -5.63
C PHE A 161 -4.41 -13.74 -6.95
N ARG A 162 -3.71 -14.08 -8.04
CA ARG A 162 -4.28 -14.32 -9.39
C ARG A 162 -5.20 -13.19 -9.87
N GLY A 163 -4.79 -11.96 -9.61
CA GLY A 163 -5.49 -10.74 -10.01
C GLY A 163 -6.40 -10.19 -8.92
N VAL A 164 -5.95 -9.09 -8.34
CA VAL A 164 -6.73 -8.27 -7.41
C VAL A 164 -7.53 -7.26 -8.23
N ALA A 165 -8.84 -7.17 -7.98
CA ALA A 165 -9.66 -6.14 -8.63
C ALA A 165 -9.19 -4.75 -8.19
N THR A 166 -9.16 -3.79 -9.12
CA THR A 166 -8.67 -2.44 -8.86
C THR A 166 -9.34 -1.77 -7.67
N LYS A 167 -10.63 -1.97 -7.49
CA LYS A 167 -11.40 -1.43 -6.36
C LYS A 167 -10.93 -1.89 -4.96
N TYR A 168 -10.11 -2.93 -4.90
CA TYR A 168 -9.56 -3.45 -3.63
C TYR A 168 -8.03 -3.31 -3.53
N ILE A 169 -7.40 -2.72 -4.53
CA ILE A 169 -5.92 -2.69 -4.63
C ILE A 169 -5.29 -1.97 -3.44
N ASP A 170 -5.89 -0.89 -2.96
CA ASP A 170 -5.42 -0.12 -1.81
C ASP A 170 -5.38 -0.94 -0.51
N HIS A 171 -6.34 -1.83 -0.31
CA HIS A 171 -6.35 -2.75 0.83
C HIS A 171 -5.17 -3.74 0.77
N TYR A 172 -4.90 -4.28 -0.41
CA TYR A 172 -3.77 -5.19 -0.61
C TYR A 172 -2.43 -4.48 -0.50
N LEU A 173 -2.33 -3.24 -0.98
CA LEU A 173 -1.12 -2.43 -0.83
C LEU A 173 -0.84 -2.09 0.63
N SER A 174 -1.87 -1.75 1.42
CA SER A 174 -1.75 -1.53 2.86
C SER A 174 -1.32 -2.81 3.60
N TRP A 175 -1.85 -3.95 3.19
CA TRP A 175 -1.39 -5.24 3.71
C TRP A 175 0.09 -5.49 3.38
N ARG A 176 0.50 -5.26 2.13
CA ARG A 176 1.91 -5.43 1.73
C ARG A 176 2.84 -4.50 2.48
N ALA A 177 2.44 -3.26 2.71
CA ALA A 177 3.22 -2.29 3.49
C ALA A 177 3.43 -2.78 4.93
N ASN A 178 2.36 -3.23 5.58
CA ASN A 178 2.44 -3.78 6.94
C ASN A 178 3.27 -5.06 7.01
N GLU A 179 3.10 -6.00 6.08
CA GLU A 179 3.89 -7.23 6.01
C GLU A 179 5.39 -6.91 5.84
N TYR A 180 5.71 -5.95 4.98
CA TYR A 180 7.11 -5.56 4.74
C TYR A 180 7.75 -4.94 5.98
N LYS A 181 7.05 -4.00 6.63
CA LYS A 181 7.51 -3.38 7.88
C LYS A 181 7.74 -4.43 8.96
N ASN A 182 6.77 -5.30 9.22
CA ASN A 182 6.86 -6.36 10.22
C ASN A 182 8.00 -7.34 9.95
N ASN A 183 8.23 -7.70 8.68
CA ASN A 183 9.33 -8.60 8.33
C ASN A 183 10.70 -7.98 8.58
N ILE A 184 10.87 -6.69 8.35
CA ILE A 184 12.13 -5.98 8.63
C ILE A 184 12.33 -5.86 10.14
N GLU A 185 11.30 -5.46 10.88
CA GLU A 185 11.37 -5.38 12.35
C GLU A 185 11.65 -6.75 12.97
N TYR A 186 11.07 -7.83 12.42
CA TYR A 186 11.34 -9.20 12.86
C TYR A 186 12.80 -9.60 12.63
N ASN A 187 13.33 -9.36 11.43
CA ASN A 187 14.72 -9.68 11.09
C ASN A 187 15.70 -8.86 11.94
N TYR A 188 15.39 -7.60 12.22
CA TYR A 188 16.18 -6.76 13.09
C TYR A 188 16.20 -7.25 14.55
N LYS A 189 15.06 -7.76 15.05
CA LYS A 189 14.93 -8.33 16.41
C LYS A 189 15.61 -9.69 16.54
N LEU A 190 15.56 -10.53 15.50
CA LEU A 190 16.28 -11.82 15.47
C LEU A 190 17.80 -11.65 15.61
N ASN A 191 18.35 -10.60 14.98
CA ASN A 191 19.78 -10.26 15.10
C ASN A 191 20.17 -9.75 16.49
N LYS A 192 19.20 -9.51 17.39
CA LYS A 192 19.39 -9.07 18.79
C LYS A 192 18.94 -10.11 19.84
N ASP A 193 19.00 -11.41 19.54
CA ASP A 193 18.74 -12.53 20.47
C ASP A 193 17.42 -12.48 21.27
N GLN A 194 16.34 -11.96 20.69
CA GLN A 194 15.01 -12.08 21.31
C GLN A 194 14.00 -12.72 20.39
N LYS A 195 13.63 -13.97 20.66
CA LYS A 195 12.39 -14.63 20.19
C LYS A 195 11.16 -13.89 20.76
N LEU A 196 10.86 -12.72 20.26
CA LEU A 196 9.58 -12.07 20.53
C LEU A 196 8.56 -12.61 19.52
N LYS A 197 7.61 -13.43 20.02
CA LYS A 197 6.34 -13.65 19.34
C LYS A 197 5.78 -12.26 19.04
N LEU A 198 5.74 -11.87 17.78
CA LEU A 198 4.99 -10.72 17.32
C LEU A 198 3.51 -11.02 17.60
N ASN A 199 3.07 -10.69 18.82
CA ASN A 199 1.67 -10.48 19.09
C ASN A 199 1.28 -9.23 18.29
N ILE A 200 0.87 -9.44 17.06
CA ILE A 200 -0.01 -8.48 16.39
C ILE A 200 -1.31 -8.57 17.20
N ASN A 201 -1.37 -7.79 18.27
CA ASN A 201 -2.63 -7.51 18.97
C ASN A 201 -3.48 -6.66 18.02
N LEU A 202 -3.93 -7.28 16.95
CA LEU A 202 -5.13 -6.90 16.25
C LEU A 202 -6.29 -7.32 17.17
N ASP A 203 -6.42 -6.67 18.32
CA ASP A 203 -7.69 -6.54 19.03
C ASP A 203 -8.62 -5.68 18.17
N ILE A 204 -8.82 -6.19 16.96
CA ILE A 204 -9.89 -5.73 16.11
C ILE A 204 -11.14 -6.19 16.82
N LYS A 205 -11.82 -5.29 17.50
CA LYS A 205 -13.23 -5.47 17.84
C LYS A 205 -13.99 -5.62 16.52
N ILE A 206 -13.98 -6.85 15.98
CA ILE A 206 -14.70 -7.26 14.76
C ILE A 206 -16.23 -7.18 15.01
N THR A 207 -16.65 -6.63 16.11
CA THR A 207 -18.03 -6.53 16.57
C THR A 207 -18.83 -5.41 15.92
N THR A 208 -18.19 -4.45 15.26
CA THR A 208 -18.93 -3.43 14.51
C THR A 208 -19.30 -3.97 13.14
N TYR A 209 -20.60 -4.05 12.88
CA TYR A 209 -21.15 -4.34 11.55
C TYR A 209 -20.72 -3.23 10.58
N ILE A 210 -19.65 -3.50 9.83
CA ILE A 210 -19.22 -2.61 8.77
C ILE A 210 -20.00 -3.00 7.52
N SER A 211 -20.82 -2.09 7.02
CA SER A 211 -21.59 -2.35 5.80
C SER A 211 -20.63 -2.67 4.65
N TRP A 212 -21.04 -3.58 3.77
CA TRP A 212 -20.24 -3.94 2.59
C TRP A 212 -19.91 -2.74 1.70
N ASN A 213 -20.78 -1.74 1.65
CA ASN A 213 -20.57 -0.52 0.91
C ASN A 213 -19.37 0.30 1.42
N ASN A 214 -19.10 0.26 2.72
CA ASN A 214 -17.95 0.93 3.33
C ASN A 214 -16.62 0.18 3.09
N ILE A 215 -16.70 -1.14 2.85
CA ILE A 215 -15.53 -1.98 2.55
C ILE A 215 -15.10 -1.86 1.08
N LYS A 216 -16.03 -1.50 0.18
CA LYS A 216 -15.68 -1.24 -1.22
C LYS A 216 -14.69 -0.09 -1.29
N GLY A 217 -13.53 -0.33 -1.88
CA GLY A 217 -12.56 0.73 -2.15
C GLY A 217 -13.16 1.83 -3.02
N LYS A 218 -12.67 3.05 -2.87
CA LYS A 218 -13.08 4.18 -3.71
C LYS A 218 -12.87 3.82 -5.18
N VAL A 219 -13.90 3.96 -5.99
CA VAL A 219 -13.76 3.94 -7.43
C VAL A 219 -13.02 5.21 -7.81
N LEU A 220 -11.89 5.07 -8.51
CA LEU A 220 -11.19 6.25 -9.03
C LEU A 220 -12.13 6.97 -10.01
N PRO A 221 -12.24 8.29 -9.96
CA PRO A 221 -12.99 9.05 -10.92
C PRO A 221 -12.50 8.74 -12.34
N VAL A 222 -13.43 8.63 -13.28
CA VAL A 222 -13.18 8.38 -14.71
C VAL A 222 -12.49 9.57 -15.33
#